data_b202a7457219c39783c62bc9f1e1473c
#
_entry.id   b202a7457219c39783c62bc9f1e1473c
#
_cell.length_a   1.000
_cell.length_b   1.000
_cell.length_c   1.000
_cell.angle_alpha   90.00
_cell.angle_beta   90.00
_cell.angle_gamma   90.00
#
_symmetry.space_group_name_H-M   'P 1'
#
loop_
_entity.id
_entity.type
_entity.pdbx_description
1 polymer ?
#
loop_
_entity_poly.entity_id
_entity_poly.type
_entity_poly.pdbx_seq_one_letter_code
_entity_poly.pdbx_strand_id
1 'polypeptide(L)'
;TASTFNENIIMNAAIEEANGKEKITLIENQLQDLTQVICDIYSRFLFEKTVFEKRADSFMFADELEAIMMETQKQAYGDGLDPNYLHPYMWICKSHYYSSGLSFYNFPYAFGALFARGLVVKYQQEKEAFVPKYRELLKATTVSSVEDVAAMADIDLCDKAFWTSCLETCAQRIDEFLELTK
;
A
#
# COMPACT_ATOMS: atom_id res chain seq x y z
N THR A 1 -4.75 -8.35 -3.45
CA THR A 1 -6.01 -7.57 -3.63
C THR A 1 -7.19 -8.24 -2.93
N ALA A 2 -7.52 -9.52 -3.23
CA ALA A 2 -8.71 -10.18 -2.66
C ALA A 2 -8.69 -10.28 -1.13
N SER A 3 -7.57 -10.69 -0.53
CA SER A 3 -7.36 -10.72 0.92
C SER A 3 -7.59 -9.33 1.51
N THR A 4 -6.88 -8.35 1.01
CA THR A 4 -6.96 -6.95 1.47
C THR A 4 -8.36 -6.34 1.29
N PHE A 5 -9.07 -6.69 0.23
CA PHE A 5 -10.47 -6.26 0.06
C PHE A 5 -11.34 -6.77 1.21
N ASN A 6 -11.28 -8.08 1.51
CA ASN A 6 -12.04 -8.68 2.60
C ASN A 6 -11.62 -8.14 3.97
N GLU A 7 -10.33 -7.96 4.20
CA GLU A 7 -9.79 -7.34 5.42
C GLU A 7 -10.36 -5.93 5.63
N ASN A 8 -10.39 -5.10 4.58
CA ASN A 8 -10.97 -3.76 4.67
C ASN A 8 -12.47 -3.80 4.98
N ILE A 9 -13.25 -4.71 4.38
CA ILE A 9 -14.69 -4.86 4.67
C ILE A 9 -14.90 -5.22 6.14
N ILE A 10 -14.18 -6.22 6.65
CA ILE A 10 -14.30 -6.69 8.03
C ILE A 10 -13.84 -5.61 9.01
N MET A 11 -12.70 -4.98 8.74
CA MET A 11 -12.14 -3.95 9.61
C MET A 11 -13.06 -2.72 9.67
N ASN A 12 -13.61 -2.29 8.54
CA ASN A 12 -14.55 -1.17 8.53
C ASN A 12 -15.81 -1.49 9.35
N ALA A 13 -16.38 -2.69 9.21
CA ALA A 13 -17.53 -3.12 10.01
C ALA A 13 -17.20 -3.15 11.51
N ALA A 14 -16.03 -3.69 11.88
CA ALA A 14 -15.59 -3.71 13.27
C ALA A 14 -15.41 -2.30 13.85
N ILE A 15 -14.84 -1.36 13.08
CA ILE A 15 -14.67 0.04 13.49
C ILE A 15 -16.03 0.74 13.67
N GLU A 16 -17.01 0.45 12.81
CA GLU A 16 -18.38 1.01 12.92
C GLU A 16 -19.10 0.53 14.18
N GLU A 17 -18.91 -0.72 14.59
CA GLU A 17 -19.51 -1.30 15.79
C GLU A 17 -18.79 -0.92 17.09
N ALA A 18 -17.47 -0.68 17.01
CA ALA A 18 -16.62 -0.39 18.17
C ALA A 18 -16.83 1.03 18.74
N ASN A 19 -16.56 1.19 20.04
CA ASN A 19 -16.65 2.46 20.74
C ASN A 19 -15.42 2.74 21.62
N GLY A 20 -15.18 4.02 21.91
CA GLY A 20 -14.15 4.46 22.86
C GLY A 20 -12.76 3.93 22.50
N LYS A 21 -12.05 3.33 23.46
CA LYS A 21 -10.68 2.85 23.28
C LYS A 21 -10.55 1.74 22.25
N GLU A 22 -11.54 0.87 22.17
CA GLU A 22 -11.54 -0.23 21.19
C GLU A 22 -11.53 0.33 19.76
N LYS A 23 -12.38 1.31 19.47
CA LYS A 23 -12.43 1.98 18.16
C LYS A 23 -11.09 2.62 17.82
N ILE A 24 -10.49 3.36 18.75
CA ILE A 24 -9.17 3.99 18.59
C ILE A 24 -8.11 2.94 18.24
N THR A 25 -8.06 1.82 18.98
CA THR A 25 -7.10 0.75 18.76
C THR A 25 -7.25 0.10 17.37
N LEU A 26 -8.49 -0.15 16.93
CA LEU A 26 -8.76 -0.71 15.61
C LEU A 26 -8.31 0.24 14.48
N ILE A 27 -8.58 1.53 14.63
CA ILE A 27 -8.14 2.54 13.65
C ILE A 27 -6.62 2.66 13.65
N GLU A 28 -5.98 2.68 14.82
CA GLU A 28 -4.52 2.73 14.93
C GLU A 28 -3.86 1.54 14.22
N ASN A 29 -4.35 0.33 14.44
CA ASN A 29 -3.84 -0.86 13.75
C ASN A 29 -4.01 -0.75 12.22
N GLN A 30 -5.17 -0.29 11.76
CA GLN A 30 -5.40 -0.07 10.33
C GLN A 30 -4.44 0.98 9.74
N LEU A 31 -4.15 2.05 10.47
CA LEU A 31 -3.21 3.09 10.04
C LEU A 31 -1.76 2.60 10.04
N GLN A 32 -1.36 1.74 10.99
CA GLN A 32 -0.03 1.10 10.99
C GLN A 32 0.16 0.23 9.76
N ASP A 33 -0.79 -0.65 9.44
CA ASP A 33 -0.75 -1.48 8.25
C ASP A 33 -0.70 -0.64 6.97
N LEU A 34 -1.48 0.44 6.94
CA LEU A 34 -1.50 1.37 5.83
C LEU A 34 -0.16 2.08 5.63
N THR A 35 0.47 2.53 6.71
CA THR A 35 1.80 3.17 6.68
C THR A 35 2.84 2.21 6.14
N GLN A 36 2.82 0.93 6.55
CA GLN A 36 3.71 -0.07 6.01
C GLN A 36 3.53 -0.22 4.49
N VAL A 37 2.30 -0.29 4.01
CA VAL A 37 2.03 -0.52 2.59
C VAL A 37 2.32 0.71 1.73
N ILE A 38 2.02 1.91 2.20
CA ILE A 38 2.23 3.14 1.43
C ILE A 38 3.66 3.66 1.59
N CYS A 39 4.13 3.85 2.83
CA CYS A 39 5.42 4.50 3.06
C CYS A 39 6.59 3.51 2.99
N ASP A 40 6.56 2.39 3.73
CA ASP A 40 7.68 1.43 3.74
C ASP A 40 7.86 0.77 2.38
N ILE A 41 6.78 0.35 1.73
CA ILE A 41 6.84 -0.22 0.37
C ILE A 41 7.37 0.80 -0.65
N TYR A 42 6.99 2.07 -0.54
CA TYR A 42 7.50 3.11 -1.42
C TYR A 42 9.00 3.36 -1.20
N SER A 43 9.45 3.40 0.05
CA SER A 43 10.88 3.45 0.38
C SER A 43 11.66 2.29 -0.25
N ARG A 44 11.12 1.07 -0.15
CA ARG A 44 11.73 -0.13 -0.74
C ARG A 44 11.80 -0.06 -2.27
N PHE A 45 10.75 0.43 -2.91
CA PHE A 45 10.73 0.60 -4.37
C PHE A 45 11.78 1.63 -4.81
N LEU A 46 11.88 2.77 -4.15
CA LEU A 46 12.87 3.80 -4.43
C LEU A 46 14.29 3.27 -4.25
N PHE A 47 14.54 2.52 -3.17
CA PHE A 47 15.83 1.88 -2.92
C PHE A 47 16.22 0.94 -4.05
N GLU A 48 15.34 -0.01 -4.38
CA GLU A 48 15.59 -1.01 -5.41
C GLU A 48 15.83 -0.36 -6.77
N LYS A 49 14.99 0.61 -7.15
CA LYS A 49 15.14 1.38 -8.38
C LYS A 49 16.52 2.07 -8.44
N THR A 50 16.90 2.79 -7.39
CA THR A 50 18.18 3.51 -7.34
C THR A 50 19.37 2.56 -7.40
N VAL A 51 19.28 1.42 -6.73
CA VAL A 51 20.33 0.39 -6.78
C VAL A 51 20.47 -0.19 -8.18
N PHE A 52 19.37 -0.54 -8.85
CA PHE A 52 19.41 -1.05 -10.23
C PHE A 52 20.02 -0.03 -11.20
N GLU A 53 19.62 1.24 -11.11
CA GLU A 53 20.16 2.31 -11.96
C GLU A 53 21.67 2.51 -11.76
N LYS A 54 22.12 2.62 -10.51
CA LYS A 54 23.56 2.82 -10.21
C LYS A 54 24.41 1.59 -10.50
N ARG A 55 23.85 0.41 -10.24
CA ARG A 55 24.55 -0.86 -10.41
C ARG A 55 24.84 -1.18 -11.88
N ALA A 56 24.12 -0.58 -12.81
CA ALA A 56 24.39 -0.70 -14.24
C ALA A 56 25.77 -0.14 -14.63
N ASP A 57 26.23 0.89 -13.92
CA ASP A 57 27.46 1.62 -14.25
C ASP A 57 28.65 1.25 -13.36
N SER A 58 28.41 0.83 -12.11
CA SER A 58 29.48 0.58 -11.13
C SER A 58 29.12 -0.45 -10.07
N PHE A 59 30.17 -1.00 -9.44
CA PHE A 59 30.01 -1.77 -8.21
C PHE A 59 29.64 -0.83 -7.05
N MET A 60 28.76 -1.29 -6.16
CA MET A 60 28.31 -0.53 -4.99
C MET A 60 28.79 -1.19 -3.70
N PHE A 61 29.31 -0.38 -2.80
CA PHE A 61 29.72 -0.80 -1.45
C PHE A 61 28.56 -0.62 -0.44
N ALA A 62 28.74 -1.18 0.76
CA ALA A 62 27.70 -1.17 1.79
C ALA A 62 27.32 0.24 2.24
N ASP A 63 28.29 1.14 2.39
CA ASP A 63 28.08 2.54 2.76
C ASP A 63 27.23 3.32 1.75
N GLU A 64 27.37 3.01 0.46
CA GLU A 64 26.52 3.59 -0.58
C GLU A 64 25.06 3.07 -0.48
N LEU A 65 24.89 1.78 -0.19
CA LEU A 65 23.57 1.17 0.02
C LEU A 65 22.91 1.74 1.29
N GLU A 66 23.64 1.94 2.36
CA GLU A 66 23.19 2.57 3.59
C GLU A 66 22.69 4.00 3.31
N ALA A 67 23.49 4.80 2.59
CA ALA A 67 23.13 6.16 2.24
C ALA A 67 21.85 6.22 1.39
N ILE A 68 21.69 5.32 0.41
CA ILE A 68 20.49 5.24 -0.42
C ILE A 68 19.28 4.85 0.45
N MET A 69 19.42 3.87 1.34
CA MET A 69 18.33 3.43 2.21
C MET A 69 17.86 4.54 3.13
N MET A 70 18.78 5.32 3.70
CA MET A 70 18.46 6.48 4.53
C MET A 70 17.71 7.56 3.76
N GLU A 71 18.16 7.86 2.54
CA GLU A 71 17.53 8.87 1.69
C GLU A 71 16.14 8.45 1.24
N THR A 72 15.95 7.18 0.86
CA THR A 72 14.64 6.68 0.41
C THR A 72 13.61 6.60 1.55
N GLN A 73 14.06 6.37 2.79
CA GLN A 73 13.20 6.48 3.97
C GLN A 73 12.72 7.92 4.16
N LYS A 74 13.63 8.92 4.07
CA LYS A 74 13.25 10.35 4.15
C LYS A 74 12.25 10.73 3.07
N GLN A 75 12.47 10.30 1.84
CA GLN A 75 11.56 10.60 0.73
C GLN A 75 10.17 9.96 0.93
N ALA A 76 10.11 8.74 1.44
CA ALA A 76 8.85 8.00 1.58
C ALA A 76 8.03 8.43 2.79
N TYR A 77 8.67 8.80 3.89
CA TYR A 77 8.00 9.14 5.15
C TYR A 77 7.91 10.64 5.41
N GLY A 78 8.62 11.47 4.64
CA GLY A 78 8.68 12.91 4.90
C GLY A 78 9.22 13.20 6.30
N ASP A 79 8.44 13.95 7.08
CA ASP A 79 8.71 14.29 8.47
C ASP A 79 8.08 13.31 9.48
N GLY A 80 7.50 12.20 9.00
CA GLY A 80 6.86 11.18 9.83
C GLY A 80 7.82 10.29 10.63
N LEU A 81 9.13 10.32 10.33
CA LEU A 81 10.16 9.61 11.09
C LEU A 81 11.18 10.58 11.67
N ASP A 82 11.66 10.30 12.88
CA ASP A 82 12.79 11.03 13.45
C ASP A 82 14.05 10.77 12.61
N PRO A 83 14.66 11.81 12.01
CA PRO A 83 15.81 11.67 11.12
C PRO A 83 17.05 11.09 11.82
N ASN A 84 17.10 11.11 13.15
CA ASN A 84 18.20 10.54 13.93
C ASN A 84 18.09 9.02 14.14
N TYR A 85 16.91 8.43 13.84
CA TYR A 85 16.63 7.02 14.09
C TYR A 85 16.19 6.25 12.83
N LEU A 86 16.58 6.73 11.65
CA LEU A 86 16.39 5.98 10.41
C LEU A 86 17.23 4.70 10.41
N HIS A 87 16.78 3.68 9.69
CA HIS A 87 17.41 2.36 9.70
C HIS A 87 18.25 2.12 8.44
N PRO A 88 19.59 2.34 8.48
CA PRO A 88 20.46 2.22 7.30
C PRO A 88 20.50 0.80 6.72
N TYR A 89 20.25 -0.23 7.53
CA TYR A 89 20.33 -1.64 7.15
C TYR A 89 18.97 -2.29 6.86
N MET A 90 17.90 -1.52 6.65
CA MET A 90 16.58 -2.07 6.37
C MET A 90 16.59 -3.02 5.16
N TRP A 91 17.42 -2.75 4.16
CA TRP A 91 17.59 -3.58 2.98
C TRP A 91 18.12 -4.99 3.28
N ILE A 92 18.89 -5.19 4.36
CA ILE A 92 19.45 -6.50 4.71
C ILE A 92 18.35 -7.49 5.12
N CYS A 93 17.32 -7.03 5.82
CA CYS A 93 16.24 -7.87 6.33
C CYS A 93 15.06 -8.07 5.36
N LYS A 94 15.16 -7.61 4.13
CA LYS A 94 14.10 -7.76 3.12
C LYS A 94 14.45 -8.85 2.09
N SER A 95 13.94 -10.04 2.31
CA SER A 95 14.21 -11.22 1.48
C SER A 95 13.93 -11.02 -0.01
N HIS A 96 13.02 -10.11 -0.36
CA HIS A 96 12.67 -9.79 -1.75
C HIS A 96 13.86 -9.30 -2.57
N TYR A 97 14.81 -8.60 -1.96
CA TYR A 97 16.01 -8.12 -2.68
C TYR A 97 17.02 -9.22 -3.02
N TYR A 98 16.92 -10.38 -2.37
CA TYR A 98 17.83 -11.51 -2.54
C TYR A 98 17.26 -12.66 -3.37
N SER A 99 16.08 -12.45 -3.95
CA SER A 99 15.42 -13.44 -4.79
C SER A 99 15.50 -13.01 -6.26
N SER A 100 16.33 -13.67 -7.05
CA SER A 100 16.58 -13.32 -8.46
C SER A 100 15.34 -13.34 -9.35
N GLY A 101 14.28 -14.04 -8.95
CA GLY A 101 13.01 -14.10 -9.67
C GLY A 101 11.98 -13.05 -9.25
N LEU A 102 12.30 -12.16 -8.30
CA LEU A 102 11.34 -11.25 -7.67
C LEU A 102 11.76 -9.78 -7.72
N SER A 103 12.46 -9.35 -8.77
CA SER A 103 12.83 -7.94 -8.92
C SER A 103 11.60 -7.04 -8.86
N PHE A 104 11.69 -5.95 -8.10
CA PHE A 104 10.60 -4.99 -7.87
C PHE A 104 9.31 -5.59 -7.27
N TYR A 105 9.40 -6.71 -6.59
CA TYR A 105 8.22 -7.40 -6.05
C TYR A 105 7.54 -6.64 -4.90
N ASN A 106 8.12 -5.58 -4.37
CA ASN A 106 7.54 -4.78 -3.30
C ASN A 106 6.31 -3.96 -3.76
N PHE A 107 6.33 -3.33 -4.95
CA PHE A 107 5.23 -2.48 -5.41
C PHE A 107 3.87 -3.19 -5.52
N PRO A 108 3.75 -4.50 -5.80
CA PRO A 108 2.45 -5.17 -5.86
C PRO A 108 1.66 -5.11 -4.56
N TYR A 109 2.31 -4.94 -3.42
CA TYR A 109 1.63 -4.77 -2.13
C TYR A 109 0.91 -3.42 -2.07
N ALA A 110 1.58 -2.33 -2.46
CA ALA A 110 0.98 -1.00 -2.52
C ALA A 110 -0.14 -0.93 -3.56
N PHE A 111 0.11 -1.46 -4.76
CA PHE A 111 -0.90 -1.57 -5.81
C PHE A 111 -2.13 -2.34 -5.32
N GLY A 112 -1.94 -3.54 -4.76
CA GLY A 112 -3.02 -4.40 -4.31
C GLY A 112 -3.84 -3.79 -3.17
N ALA A 113 -3.21 -3.05 -2.26
CA ALA A 113 -3.88 -2.40 -1.17
C ALA A 113 -4.72 -1.19 -1.63
N LEU A 114 -4.16 -0.33 -2.47
CA LEU A 114 -4.88 0.82 -3.02
C LEU A 114 -6.01 0.39 -3.97
N PHE A 115 -5.75 -0.58 -4.84
CA PHE A 115 -6.77 -1.12 -5.73
C PHE A 115 -7.92 -1.78 -4.94
N ALA A 116 -7.62 -2.54 -3.88
CA ALA A 116 -8.62 -3.10 -2.99
C ALA A 116 -9.49 -2.01 -2.33
N ARG A 117 -8.91 -0.88 -1.92
CA ARG A 117 -9.66 0.26 -1.39
C ARG A 117 -10.61 0.86 -2.43
N GLY A 118 -10.14 1.01 -3.66
CA GLY A 118 -11.01 1.45 -4.77
C GLY A 118 -12.19 0.50 -5.01
N LEU A 119 -11.96 -0.82 -4.93
CA LEU A 119 -13.03 -1.81 -5.01
C LEU A 119 -14.00 -1.73 -3.81
N VAL A 120 -13.50 -1.41 -2.60
CA VAL A 120 -14.37 -1.19 -1.43
C VAL A 120 -15.26 0.03 -1.65
N VAL A 121 -14.73 1.12 -2.19
CA VAL A 121 -15.55 2.31 -2.54
C VAL A 121 -16.65 1.94 -3.54
N LYS A 122 -16.34 1.17 -4.59
CA LYS A 122 -17.33 0.65 -5.53
C LYS A 122 -18.39 -0.22 -4.84
N TYR A 123 -17.97 -1.12 -3.96
CA TYR A 123 -18.90 -1.94 -3.19
C TYR A 123 -19.82 -1.09 -2.29
N GLN A 124 -19.30 -0.06 -1.66
CA GLN A 124 -20.10 0.85 -0.82
C GLN A 124 -21.16 1.61 -1.64
N GLN A 125 -20.87 1.93 -2.91
CA GLN A 125 -21.78 2.61 -3.82
C GLN A 125 -22.84 1.67 -4.38
N GLU A 126 -22.43 0.48 -4.86
CA GLU A 126 -23.28 -0.44 -5.61
C GLU A 126 -23.92 -1.54 -4.75
N LYS A 127 -23.36 -1.79 -3.52
CA LYS A 127 -23.83 -2.81 -2.57
C LYS A 127 -23.91 -4.20 -3.22
N GLU A 128 -25.04 -4.88 -3.06
CA GLU A 128 -25.27 -6.23 -3.58
C GLU A 128 -25.08 -6.36 -5.10
N ALA A 129 -25.29 -5.28 -5.85
CA ALA A 129 -25.09 -5.28 -7.30
C ALA A 129 -23.62 -5.43 -7.70
N PHE A 130 -22.67 -5.03 -6.83
CA PHE A 130 -21.25 -5.19 -7.06
C PHE A 130 -20.75 -6.63 -6.87
N VAL A 131 -21.41 -7.42 -6.04
CA VAL A 131 -20.94 -8.78 -5.67
C VAL A 131 -20.74 -9.70 -6.90
N PRO A 132 -21.69 -9.79 -7.87
CA PRO A 132 -21.46 -10.56 -9.09
C PRO A 132 -20.27 -10.04 -9.90
N LYS A 133 -20.13 -8.72 -10.07
CA LYS A 133 -18.98 -8.10 -10.78
C LYS A 133 -17.65 -8.48 -10.12
N TYR A 134 -17.57 -8.38 -8.80
CA TYR A 134 -16.39 -8.74 -8.04
C TYR A 134 -16.00 -10.21 -8.18
N ARG A 135 -16.97 -11.12 -8.20
CA ARG A 135 -16.74 -12.56 -8.43
C ARG A 135 -16.17 -12.82 -9.83
N GLU A 136 -16.70 -12.20 -10.86
CA GLU A 136 -16.19 -12.33 -12.23
C GLU A 136 -14.78 -11.71 -12.35
N LEU A 137 -14.55 -10.56 -11.73
CA LEU A 137 -13.22 -9.94 -11.63
C LEU A 137 -12.21 -10.94 -11.03
N LEU A 138 -12.52 -11.57 -9.91
CA LEU A 138 -11.63 -12.55 -9.28
C LEU A 138 -11.35 -13.75 -10.18
N LYS A 139 -12.33 -14.24 -10.93
CA LYS A 139 -12.12 -15.35 -11.91
C LYS A 139 -11.18 -14.91 -13.03
N ALA A 140 -11.27 -13.67 -13.48
CA ALA A 140 -10.47 -13.13 -14.58
C ALA A 140 -8.99 -12.91 -14.19
N THR A 141 -8.66 -12.76 -12.91
CA THR A 141 -7.27 -12.46 -12.45
C THR A 141 -6.22 -13.49 -12.87
N THR A 142 -6.60 -14.71 -13.21
CA THR A 142 -5.69 -15.78 -13.61
C THR A 142 -5.47 -15.88 -15.12
N VAL A 143 -6.26 -15.17 -15.92
CA VAL A 143 -6.31 -15.35 -17.39
C VAL A 143 -6.34 -14.03 -18.16
N SER A 144 -6.45 -12.89 -17.49
CA SER A 144 -6.55 -11.57 -18.11
C SER A 144 -5.44 -10.63 -17.61
N SER A 145 -5.16 -9.56 -18.35
CA SER A 145 -4.26 -8.50 -17.92
C SER A 145 -4.82 -7.74 -16.72
N VAL A 146 -3.96 -7.02 -16.01
CA VAL A 146 -4.39 -6.23 -14.84
C VAL A 146 -5.34 -5.13 -15.26
N GLU A 147 -5.11 -4.52 -16.43
CA GLU A 147 -5.94 -3.49 -17.02
C GLU A 147 -7.34 -4.01 -17.36
N ASP A 148 -7.43 -5.18 -18.00
CA ASP A 148 -8.71 -5.81 -18.34
C ASP A 148 -9.51 -6.17 -17.09
N VAL A 149 -8.83 -6.69 -16.06
CA VAL A 149 -9.47 -7.00 -14.77
C VAL A 149 -10.00 -5.74 -14.11
N ALA A 150 -9.24 -4.63 -14.11
CA ALA A 150 -9.68 -3.36 -13.54
C ALA A 150 -10.88 -2.78 -14.30
N ALA A 151 -10.87 -2.87 -15.63
CA ALA A 151 -11.95 -2.40 -16.49
C ALA A 151 -13.30 -3.12 -16.20
N MET A 152 -13.28 -4.37 -15.71
CA MET A 152 -14.50 -5.08 -15.28
C MET A 152 -15.22 -4.42 -14.10
N ALA A 153 -14.50 -3.59 -13.33
CA ALA A 153 -15.04 -2.79 -12.24
C ALA A 153 -15.20 -1.31 -12.62
N ASP A 154 -15.17 -0.98 -13.91
CA ASP A 154 -15.19 0.39 -14.43
C ASP A 154 -14.06 1.26 -13.87
N ILE A 155 -12.84 0.68 -13.77
CA ILE A 155 -11.65 1.35 -13.27
C ILE A 155 -10.60 1.43 -14.39
N ASP A 156 -10.18 2.66 -14.69
CA ASP A 156 -8.99 2.93 -15.50
C ASP A 156 -7.78 3.11 -14.59
N LEU A 157 -6.80 2.21 -14.70
CA LEU A 157 -5.58 2.26 -13.88
C LEU A 157 -4.65 3.42 -14.27
N CYS A 158 -4.82 4.03 -15.45
CA CYS A 158 -4.07 5.21 -15.87
C CYS A 158 -4.71 6.51 -15.37
N ASP A 159 -5.94 6.47 -14.87
CA ASP A 159 -6.61 7.64 -14.30
C ASP A 159 -6.06 7.97 -12.90
N LYS A 160 -5.39 9.11 -12.79
CA LYS A 160 -4.89 9.60 -11.51
C LYS A 160 -6.00 9.87 -10.49
N ALA A 161 -7.20 10.25 -10.94
CA ALA A 161 -8.32 10.54 -10.06
C ALA A 161 -8.74 9.29 -9.28
N PHE A 162 -8.68 8.10 -9.89
CA PHE A 162 -8.92 6.84 -9.19
C PHE A 162 -7.98 6.66 -8.00
N TRP A 163 -6.67 6.79 -8.22
CA TRP A 163 -5.66 6.62 -7.15
C TRP A 163 -5.75 7.69 -6.08
N THR A 164 -6.04 8.94 -6.48
CA THR A 164 -6.28 10.04 -5.53
C THR A 164 -7.46 9.71 -4.63
N SER A 165 -8.58 9.23 -5.16
CA SER A 165 -9.74 8.84 -4.36
C SER A 165 -9.43 7.70 -3.37
N CYS A 166 -8.57 6.75 -3.75
CA CYS A 166 -8.11 5.71 -2.83
C CYS A 166 -7.29 6.29 -1.67
N LEU A 167 -6.41 7.26 -1.93
CA LEU A 167 -5.62 7.94 -0.90
C LEU A 167 -6.49 8.84 -0.02
N GLU A 168 -7.52 9.46 -0.55
CA GLU A 168 -8.50 10.24 0.23
C GLU A 168 -9.21 9.40 1.29
N THR A 169 -9.50 8.12 1.01
CA THR A 169 -10.03 7.22 2.05
C THR A 169 -9.05 6.99 3.19
N CYS A 170 -7.75 7.05 2.91
CA CYS A 170 -6.71 6.96 3.93
C CYS A 170 -6.66 8.24 4.78
N ALA A 171 -6.71 9.40 4.13
CA ALA A 171 -6.74 10.70 4.81
C ALA A 171 -7.95 10.83 5.75
N GLN A 172 -9.13 10.42 5.29
CA GLN A 172 -10.35 10.41 6.11
C GLN A 172 -10.18 9.55 7.38
N ARG A 173 -9.49 8.42 7.28
CA ARG A 173 -9.22 7.57 8.44
C ARG A 173 -8.23 8.21 9.43
N ILE A 174 -7.25 8.95 8.93
CA ILE A 174 -6.34 9.75 9.76
C ILE A 174 -7.11 10.86 10.49
N ASP A 175 -7.98 11.57 9.78
CA ASP A 175 -8.80 12.64 10.37
C ASP A 175 -9.70 12.08 11.49
N GLU A 176 -10.36 10.94 11.27
CA GLU A 176 -11.17 10.26 12.29
C GLU A 176 -10.34 9.89 13.53
N PHE A 177 -9.12 9.36 13.33
CA PHE A 177 -8.21 9.04 14.43
C PHE A 177 -7.85 10.29 15.24
N LEU A 178 -7.50 11.37 14.57
CA LEU A 178 -7.14 12.64 15.21
C LEU A 178 -8.30 13.25 15.98
N GLU A 179 -9.53 13.11 15.48
CA GLU A 179 -10.72 13.57 16.20
C GLU A 179 -11.00 12.78 17.48
N LEU A 180 -10.79 11.46 17.45
CA LEU A 180 -11.03 10.57 18.59
C LEU A 180 -9.93 10.64 19.66
N THR A 181 -8.76 11.20 19.34
CA THR A 181 -7.60 11.26 20.25
C THR A 181 -7.32 12.66 20.78
N LYS A 182 -8.19 13.65 20.46
CA LYS A 182 -8.18 15.00 21.06
C LYS A 182 -8.72 14.94 22.49
#